data_ac7b4cba5ca1bbf003b4b08ee8e269ae
#
_entry.id   ac7b4cba5ca1bbf003b4b08ee8e269ae
#
_cell.length_a   1.000
_cell.length_b   1.000
_cell.length_c   1.000
_cell.angle_alpha   90.00
_cell.angle_beta   90.00
_cell.angle_gamma   90.00
#
_symmetry.space_group_name_H-M   'P 1'
#
loop_
_entity.id
_entity.type
_entity.pdbx_description
1 polymer ?
#
loop_
_entity_poly.entity_id
_entity_poly.type
_entity_poly.pdbx_seq_one_letter_code
_entity_poly.pdbx_strand_id
1 'polypeptide(L)'
;MKCGTITMHSIIGSNRIDPSYHLSDAIWFRNLQNKLPYGNVHIKNVVEKVFLGNIFSRIFVKDKEHGIPYLSASDTVLADLNTNRFLSKKQSEKLNYLKLHKNWILITCSGTIGNVIFTNSTFEGRIATHDLIRVVPDDSKMLKGVVYAYLSSKYGYCQLTQSKFGGVVKHINADHVYDISIPLFPTPCQEEVNNLINDASKLREEATAMLTTARIYLKSRAGLRDLTTDDYDYFGQHSNNREISCFIRSIKDINTTTFNAFNHSERIRTKILPELKNCNTISLYEALDTNKLQSPIGVSVKELEEGHGIMLINQSDIFNQHIKGKWVVNRPQYKKYLLRKGEILIAKIGTLGDNETFC
;
A
#
# COMPACT_ATOMS: atom_id res chain seq x y z
N MET A 1 -1.68 -31.66 0.99
CA MET A 1 -3.07 -31.68 0.48
C MET A 1 -3.98 -31.67 1.70
N LYS A 2 -4.91 -30.69 1.83
CA LYS A 2 -5.90 -30.71 2.92
C LYS A 2 -7.05 -31.62 2.48
N CYS A 3 -7.43 -32.58 3.32
CA CYS A 3 -8.55 -33.49 3.11
C CYS A 3 -9.50 -33.41 4.31
N GLY A 4 -10.80 -33.58 4.10
CA GLY A 4 -11.79 -33.56 5.16
C GLY A 4 -13.13 -34.11 4.70
N THR A 5 -13.97 -34.49 5.66
CA THR A 5 -15.34 -34.90 5.43
C THR A 5 -16.30 -33.74 5.68
N ILE A 6 -17.26 -33.54 4.82
CA ILE A 6 -18.24 -32.46 4.86
C ILE A 6 -19.63 -33.05 4.93
N THR A 7 -20.49 -32.50 5.78
CA THR A 7 -21.89 -32.92 5.86
C THR A 7 -22.71 -32.30 4.75
N MET A 8 -23.73 -32.98 4.29
CA MET A 8 -24.69 -32.45 3.31
C MET A 8 -25.36 -31.17 3.84
N HIS A 9 -25.60 -31.08 5.14
CA HIS A 9 -26.16 -29.91 5.80
C HIS A 9 -25.25 -28.67 5.61
N SER A 10 -23.93 -28.84 5.71
CA SER A 10 -22.96 -27.74 5.47
C SER A 10 -22.97 -27.27 4.02
N ILE A 11 -23.14 -28.20 3.07
CA ILE A 11 -23.22 -27.88 1.64
C ILE A 11 -24.48 -27.07 1.34
N ILE A 12 -25.63 -27.56 1.84
CA ILE A 12 -26.93 -26.89 1.64
C ILE A 12 -26.91 -25.51 2.31
N GLY A 13 -26.44 -25.41 3.54
CA GLY A 13 -26.42 -24.16 4.30
C GLY A 13 -25.50 -23.09 3.70
N SER A 14 -24.42 -23.48 3.03
CA SER A 14 -23.49 -22.54 2.38
C SER A 14 -23.79 -22.30 0.90
N ASN A 15 -24.63 -23.15 0.29
CA ASN A 15 -24.87 -23.22 -1.16
C ASN A 15 -23.55 -23.32 -1.97
N ARG A 16 -22.54 -24.01 -1.41
CA ARG A 16 -21.21 -24.20 -2.01
C ARG A 16 -20.74 -25.64 -1.82
N ILE A 17 -20.09 -26.17 -2.88
CA ILE A 17 -19.49 -27.50 -2.88
C ILE A 17 -17.96 -27.49 -3.00
N ASP A 18 -17.36 -26.32 -3.19
CA ASP A 18 -15.92 -26.22 -3.45
C ASP A 18 -15.10 -26.52 -2.18
N PRO A 19 -14.08 -27.38 -2.28
CA PRO A 19 -13.24 -27.74 -1.13
C PRO A 19 -12.52 -26.54 -0.51
N SER A 20 -12.19 -25.52 -1.29
CA SER A 20 -11.50 -24.33 -0.80
C SER A 20 -12.34 -23.56 0.24
N TYR A 21 -13.65 -23.60 0.15
CA TYR A 21 -14.56 -23.02 1.12
C TYR A 21 -14.63 -23.86 2.39
N HIS A 22 -14.90 -25.15 2.23
CA HIS A 22 -15.18 -26.06 3.34
C HIS A 22 -13.92 -26.49 4.13
N LEU A 23 -12.75 -26.46 3.51
CA LEU A 23 -11.46 -26.76 4.15
C LEU A 23 -10.68 -25.51 4.55
N SER A 24 -11.33 -24.34 4.54
CA SER A 24 -10.68 -23.09 4.93
C SER A 24 -10.54 -22.99 6.46
N ASP A 25 -9.51 -22.31 6.90
CA ASP A 25 -9.25 -22.07 8.31
C ASP A 25 -10.33 -21.18 8.96
N ALA A 26 -11.16 -20.50 8.16
CA ALA A 26 -12.29 -19.70 8.64
C ALA A 26 -13.32 -20.55 9.43
N ILE A 27 -13.53 -21.81 9.05
CA ILE A 27 -14.43 -22.70 9.77
C ILE A 27 -13.89 -23.00 11.15
N TRP A 28 -12.59 -23.31 11.24
CA TRP A 28 -11.94 -23.57 12.51
C TRP A 28 -11.96 -22.34 13.41
N PHE A 29 -11.66 -21.15 12.86
CA PHE A 29 -11.72 -19.91 13.62
C PHE A 29 -13.13 -19.57 14.10
N ARG A 30 -14.16 -19.76 13.28
CA ARG A 30 -15.56 -19.59 13.71
C ARG A 30 -15.92 -20.54 14.85
N ASN A 31 -15.47 -21.78 14.79
CA ASN A 31 -15.70 -22.73 15.86
C ASN A 31 -15.00 -22.32 17.17
N LEU A 32 -13.80 -21.75 17.11
CA LEU A 32 -13.14 -21.16 18.28
C LEU A 32 -13.92 -19.94 18.81
N GLN A 33 -14.34 -19.06 17.92
CA GLN A 33 -15.11 -17.86 18.26
C GLN A 33 -16.44 -18.19 18.94
N ASN A 34 -17.14 -19.23 18.47
CA ASN A 34 -18.40 -19.70 19.06
C ASN A 34 -18.23 -20.31 20.47
N LYS A 35 -17.01 -20.63 20.90
CA LYS A 35 -16.68 -21.09 22.25
C LYS A 35 -16.40 -19.93 23.23
N LEU A 36 -16.29 -18.71 22.72
CA LEU A 36 -16.08 -17.53 23.58
C LEU A 36 -17.34 -17.28 24.43
N PRO A 37 -17.17 -16.75 25.64
CA PRO A 37 -18.32 -16.46 26.53
C PRO A 37 -19.17 -15.28 26.04
N TYR A 38 -18.76 -14.62 24.95
CA TYR A 38 -19.45 -13.49 24.35
C TYR A 38 -20.32 -13.99 23.19
N GLY A 39 -21.41 -13.28 22.93
CA GLY A 39 -22.17 -13.49 21.70
C GLY A 39 -21.40 -13.05 20.46
N ASN A 40 -21.93 -13.40 19.31
CA ASN A 40 -21.39 -12.98 18.01
C ASN A 40 -22.44 -12.14 17.29
N VAL A 41 -21.98 -11.20 16.47
CA VAL A 41 -22.84 -10.35 15.65
C VAL A 41 -22.24 -10.26 14.24
N HIS A 42 -23.09 -10.17 13.21
CA HIS A 42 -22.62 -9.94 11.85
C HIS A 42 -22.26 -8.47 11.63
N ILE A 43 -21.23 -8.24 10.80
CA ILE A 43 -20.75 -6.88 10.46
C ILE A 43 -21.90 -5.99 10.00
N LYS A 44 -22.84 -6.51 9.21
CA LYS A 44 -24.02 -5.76 8.74
C LYS A 44 -24.83 -5.07 9.84
N ASN A 45 -24.78 -5.60 11.06
CA ASN A 45 -25.56 -5.09 12.20
C ASN A 45 -24.81 -4.04 13.00
N VAL A 46 -23.48 -3.90 12.80
CA VAL A 46 -22.60 -3.02 13.60
C VAL A 46 -21.90 -1.95 12.77
N VAL A 47 -22.22 -1.82 11.51
CA VAL A 47 -21.74 -0.76 10.64
C VAL A 47 -22.91 0.02 10.01
N GLU A 48 -22.66 1.21 9.51
CA GLU A 48 -23.65 1.98 8.77
C GLU A 48 -23.91 1.32 7.41
N LYS A 49 -22.85 1.07 6.66
CA LYS A 49 -22.94 0.41 5.34
C LYS A 49 -21.61 -0.21 4.90
N VAL A 50 -21.72 -1.17 4.00
CA VAL A 50 -20.61 -1.73 3.22
C VAL A 50 -20.95 -1.59 1.75
N PHE A 51 -20.05 -1.07 0.93
CA PHE A 51 -20.31 -0.90 -0.49
C PHE A 51 -19.08 -0.97 -1.36
N LEU A 52 -19.29 -1.29 -2.63
CA LEU A 52 -18.32 -1.21 -3.72
C LEU A 52 -18.68 -0.05 -4.64
N GLY A 53 -17.69 0.49 -5.32
CA GLY A 53 -17.92 1.41 -6.41
C GLY A 53 -18.33 0.70 -7.70
N ASN A 54 -19.10 1.39 -8.54
CA ASN A 54 -19.32 0.94 -9.92
C ASN A 54 -18.03 1.14 -10.75
N ILE A 55 -17.84 0.31 -11.76
CA ILE A 55 -16.77 0.48 -12.74
C ILE A 55 -16.92 1.83 -13.44
N PHE A 56 -15.84 2.58 -13.53
CA PHE A 56 -15.83 3.88 -14.18
C PHE A 56 -14.57 4.11 -15.03
N SER A 57 -14.69 4.93 -16.05
CA SER A 57 -13.56 5.37 -16.87
C SER A 57 -12.71 6.38 -16.10
N ARG A 58 -11.38 6.17 -16.09
CA ARG A 58 -10.42 7.03 -15.41
C ARG A 58 -9.84 8.00 -16.41
N ILE A 59 -10.22 9.27 -16.31
CA ILE A 59 -9.68 10.33 -17.15
C ILE A 59 -8.78 11.20 -16.28
N PHE A 60 -7.47 11.02 -16.50
CA PHE A 60 -6.46 11.72 -15.73
C PHE A 60 -6.13 13.08 -16.34
N VAL A 61 -5.80 14.02 -15.48
CA VAL A 61 -5.30 15.35 -15.82
C VAL A 61 -3.94 15.58 -15.16
N LYS A 62 -3.10 16.39 -15.79
CA LYS A 62 -1.76 16.72 -15.26
C LYS A 62 -1.84 17.78 -14.16
N ASP A 63 -2.78 18.69 -14.29
CA ASP A 63 -2.92 19.84 -13.41
C ASP A 63 -3.72 19.50 -12.15
N LYS A 64 -3.12 19.78 -10.99
CA LYS A 64 -3.74 19.59 -9.66
C LYS A 64 -5.00 20.47 -9.48
N GLU A 65 -5.01 21.65 -10.07
CA GLU A 65 -6.15 22.59 -9.94
C GLU A 65 -7.41 22.05 -10.59
N HIS A 66 -7.28 21.30 -11.68
CA HIS A 66 -8.39 20.68 -12.41
C HIS A 66 -8.60 19.20 -12.03
N GLY A 67 -7.85 18.69 -11.05
CA GLY A 67 -7.85 17.29 -10.68
C GLY A 67 -8.30 17.00 -9.25
N ILE A 68 -8.82 15.79 -9.04
CA ILE A 68 -9.07 15.19 -7.73
C ILE A 68 -8.02 14.08 -7.52
N PRO A 69 -7.27 14.05 -6.40
CA PRO A 69 -6.28 13.01 -6.15
C PRO A 69 -6.91 11.61 -6.20
N TYR A 70 -6.25 10.70 -6.90
CA TYR A 70 -6.73 9.34 -7.14
C TYR A 70 -5.81 8.29 -6.53
N LEU A 71 -6.41 7.25 -5.94
CA LEU A 71 -5.72 6.08 -5.40
C LEU A 71 -6.20 4.79 -6.08
N SER A 72 -5.26 3.97 -6.54
CA SER A 72 -5.54 2.56 -6.85
C SER A 72 -5.58 1.72 -5.57
N ALA A 73 -5.97 0.46 -5.67
CA ALA A 73 -5.98 -0.42 -4.52
C ALA A 73 -4.58 -0.61 -3.91
N SER A 74 -3.55 -0.70 -4.75
CA SER A 74 -2.16 -0.82 -4.30
C SER A 74 -1.62 0.43 -3.62
N ASP A 75 -2.13 1.62 -3.97
CA ASP A 75 -1.67 2.86 -3.36
C ASP A 75 -2.19 3.02 -1.92
N THR A 76 -3.33 2.44 -1.61
CA THR A 76 -3.95 2.60 -0.27
C THR A 76 -3.16 1.95 0.87
N VAL A 77 -2.22 1.08 0.56
CA VAL A 77 -1.33 0.45 1.55
C VAL A 77 0.01 1.17 1.71
N LEU A 78 0.30 2.17 0.87
CA LEU A 78 1.55 2.93 0.91
C LEU A 78 1.60 3.89 2.11
N ALA A 79 2.80 4.14 2.60
CA ALA A 79 3.07 5.12 3.64
C ALA A 79 2.86 6.56 3.13
N ASP A 80 3.22 6.83 1.88
CA ASP A 80 2.96 8.11 1.19
C ASP A 80 1.88 7.92 0.13
N LEU A 81 0.74 8.58 0.31
CA LEU A 81 -0.40 8.53 -0.61
C LEU A 81 -0.32 9.55 -1.76
N ASN A 82 0.79 10.26 -1.89
CA ASN A 82 0.96 11.23 -2.96
C ASN A 82 1.41 10.55 -4.25
N THR A 83 0.45 10.08 -5.03
CA THR A 83 0.69 9.36 -6.29
C THR A 83 0.84 10.28 -7.51
N ASN A 84 0.70 11.60 -7.35
CA ASN A 84 0.63 12.58 -8.44
C ASN A 84 -0.35 12.22 -9.57
N ARG A 85 -1.36 11.41 -9.28
CA ARG A 85 -2.44 11.04 -10.20
C ARG A 85 -3.72 11.78 -9.82
N PHE A 86 -4.28 12.50 -10.80
CA PHE A 86 -5.44 13.33 -10.59
C PHE A 86 -6.52 12.98 -11.62
N LEU A 87 -7.71 12.62 -11.16
CA LEU A 87 -8.90 12.48 -12.02
C LEU A 87 -9.47 13.86 -12.36
N SER A 88 -9.92 14.06 -13.58
CA SER A 88 -10.60 15.29 -14.01
C SER A 88 -11.78 15.61 -13.09
N LYS A 89 -11.81 16.80 -12.48
CA LYS A 89 -12.92 17.26 -11.63
C LYS A 89 -14.25 17.18 -12.36
N LYS A 90 -14.31 17.73 -13.58
CA LYS A 90 -15.54 17.78 -14.41
C LYS A 90 -16.13 16.39 -14.68
N GLN A 91 -15.27 15.40 -14.92
CA GLN A 91 -15.71 14.03 -15.23
C GLN A 91 -15.92 13.16 -14.00
N SER A 92 -15.44 13.63 -12.85
CA SER A 92 -15.52 12.90 -11.58
C SER A 92 -16.64 13.35 -10.66
N GLU A 93 -17.52 14.29 -11.08
CA GLU A 93 -18.65 14.75 -10.27
C GLU A 93 -19.56 13.61 -9.82
N LYS A 94 -19.83 12.66 -10.73
CA LYS A 94 -20.63 11.46 -10.43
C LYS A 94 -19.94 10.48 -9.50
N LEU A 95 -18.64 10.66 -9.22
CA LEU A 95 -17.83 9.80 -8.37
C LEU A 95 -17.69 10.32 -6.93
N ASN A 96 -18.44 11.38 -6.57
CA ASN A 96 -18.36 11.97 -5.23
C ASN A 96 -18.61 10.94 -4.12
N TYR A 97 -19.46 9.94 -4.35
CA TYR A 97 -19.74 8.86 -3.41
C TYR A 97 -18.53 7.93 -3.17
N LEU A 98 -17.49 7.98 -4.03
CA LEU A 98 -16.25 7.24 -3.90
C LEU A 98 -15.14 8.03 -3.19
N LYS A 99 -15.39 9.30 -2.85
CA LYS A 99 -14.47 10.07 -2.03
C LYS A 99 -14.31 9.38 -0.69
N LEU A 100 -13.06 9.25 -0.31
CA LEU A 100 -12.71 8.65 0.98
C LEU A 100 -12.90 9.66 2.10
N HIS A 101 -13.30 9.16 3.25
CA HIS A 101 -13.42 9.91 4.49
C HIS A 101 -12.56 9.28 5.58
N LYS A 102 -12.16 10.09 6.52
CA LYS A 102 -11.46 9.62 7.74
C LYS A 102 -12.33 8.61 8.50
N ASN A 103 -11.69 7.65 9.12
CA ASN A 103 -12.32 6.59 9.93
C ASN A 103 -13.12 5.55 9.12
N TRP A 104 -13.04 5.54 7.81
CA TRP A 104 -13.55 4.43 7.03
C TRP A 104 -12.56 3.25 7.05
N ILE A 105 -13.05 2.07 6.73
CA ILE A 105 -12.23 0.87 6.56
C ILE A 105 -12.31 0.47 5.09
N LEU A 106 -11.15 0.33 4.46
CA LEU A 106 -11.05 -0.12 3.07
C LEU A 106 -10.55 -1.57 3.05
N ILE A 107 -11.12 -2.36 2.15
CA ILE A 107 -10.71 -3.76 1.96
C ILE A 107 -10.44 -3.98 0.47
N THR A 108 -9.26 -4.49 0.15
CA THR A 108 -8.93 -4.85 -1.23
C THR A 108 -9.74 -6.07 -1.66
N CYS A 109 -10.48 -5.95 -2.78
CA CYS A 109 -11.43 -6.98 -3.20
C CYS A 109 -11.04 -7.70 -4.50
N SER A 110 -9.95 -7.31 -5.14
CA SER A 110 -9.50 -7.85 -6.42
C SER A 110 -7.99 -8.03 -6.45
N GLY A 111 -7.50 -9.11 -7.05
CA GLY A 111 -6.07 -9.44 -7.09
C GLY A 111 -5.53 -9.86 -5.72
N THR A 112 -4.83 -8.98 -5.02
CA THR A 112 -4.42 -9.19 -3.62
C THR A 112 -5.59 -8.84 -2.70
N ILE A 113 -6.43 -9.81 -2.42
CA ILE A 113 -7.66 -9.63 -1.63
C ILE A 113 -7.40 -9.65 -0.13
N GLY A 114 -8.24 -8.91 0.62
CA GLY A 114 -8.29 -8.99 2.09
C GLY A 114 -7.28 -8.12 2.84
N ASN A 115 -6.55 -7.22 2.16
CA ASN A 115 -5.84 -6.16 2.86
C ASN A 115 -6.86 -5.18 3.42
N VAL A 116 -6.76 -4.89 4.72
CA VAL A 116 -7.66 -3.99 5.44
C VAL A 116 -6.90 -2.74 5.84
N ILE A 117 -7.42 -1.58 5.50
CA ILE A 117 -6.80 -0.27 5.73
C ILE A 117 -7.76 0.59 6.54
N PHE A 118 -7.27 1.20 7.62
CA PHE A 118 -7.99 2.21 8.37
C PHE A 118 -7.63 3.60 7.83
N THR A 119 -8.60 4.33 7.32
CA THR A 119 -8.36 5.64 6.72
C THR A 119 -8.20 6.71 7.80
N ASN A 120 -7.21 7.58 7.62
CA ASN A 120 -6.96 8.74 8.44
C ASN A 120 -7.16 10.03 7.62
N SER A 121 -6.81 11.20 8.16
CA SER A 121 -6.97 12.48 7.48
C SER A 121 -6.23 12.58 6.13
N THR A 122 -5.17 11.81 5.93
CA THR A 122 -4.43 11.83 4.66
C THR A 122 -5.22 11.22 3.49
N PHE A 123 -6.25 10.42 3.77
CA PHE A 123 -7.15 9.87 2.77
C PHE A 123 -8.29 10.82 2.38
N GLU A 124 -8.58 11.82 3.21
CA GLU A 124 -9.76 12.67 3.06
C GLU A 124 -9.83 13.34 1.69
N GLY A 125 -11.00 13.26 1.06
CA GLY A 125 -11.29 13.90 -0.22
C GLY A 125 -10.66 13.24 -1.45
N ARG A 126 -9.84 12.21 -1.31
CA ARG A 126 -9.29 11.45 -2.44
C ARG A 126 -10.33 10.50 -3.00
N ILE A 127 -10.33 10.27 -4.31
CA ILE A 127 -11.14 9.23 -4.93
C ILE A 127 -10.30 7.96 -5.05
N ALA A 128 -10.81 6.84 -4.55
CA ALA A 128 -10.18 5.54 -4.75
C ALA A 128 -10.89 4.70 -5.80
N THR A 129 -10.16 3.73 -6.37
CA THR A 129 -10.67 2.77 -7.34
C THR A 129 -11.96 2.08 -6.87
N HIS A 130 -12.75 1.59 -7.82
CA HIS A 130 -13.91 0.74 -7.52
C HIS A 130 -13.52 -0.62 -6.91
N ASP A 131 -12.30 -1.11 -7.12
CA ASP A 131 -11.76 -2.38 -6.58
C ASP A 131 -11.43 -2.33 -5.08
N LEU A 132 -12.17 -1.55 -4.32
CA LEU A 132 -12.08 -1.45 -2.87
C LEU A 132 -13.47 -1.53 -2.26
N ILE A 133 -13.67 -2.45 -1.35
CA ILE A 133 -14.85 -2.44 -0.48
C ILE A 133 -14.63 -1.36 0.58
N ARG A 134 -15.65 -0.54 0.78
CA ARG A 134 -15.71 0.51 1.78
C ARG A 134 -16.66 0.09 2.88
N VAL A 135 -16.16 0.05 4.09
CA VAL A 135 -16.94 -0.17 5.31
C VAL A 135 -17.02 1.15 6.05
N VAL A 136 -18.22 1.64 6.24
CA VAL A 136 -18.50 2.84 7.04
C VAL A 136 -18.90 2.40 8.43
N PRO A 137 -18.04 2.61 9.45
CA PRO A 137 -18.34 2.20 10.81
C PRO A 137 -19.51 3.00 11.42
N ASP A 138 -20.14 2.41 12.44
CA ASP A 138 -21.16 3.05 13.27
C ASP A 138 -20.74 2.88 14.74
N ASP A 139 -20.09 3.90 15.28
CA ASP A 139 -19.55 3.88 16.66
C ASP A 139 -20.64 3.74 17.73
N SER A 140 -21.92 3.98 17.40
CA SER A 140 -23.05 3.75 18.32
C SER A 140 -23.37 2.28 18.52
N LYS A 141 -22.93 1.42 17.57
CA LYS A 141 -23.16 -0.03 17.61
C LYS A 141 -21.91 -0.81 17.98
N MET A 142 -20.77 -0.45 17.38
CA MET A 142 -19.46 -1.02 17.69
C MET A 142 -18.37 -0.02 17.33
N LEU A 143 -17.42 0.18 18.21
CA LEU A 143 -16.32 1.11 18.00
C LEU A 143 -15.50 0.74 16.74
N LYS A 144 -15.27 1.72 15.88
CA LYS A 144 -14.58 1.56 14.58
C LYS A 144 -13.23 0.87 14.66
N GLY A 145 -12.46 1.14 15.71
CA GLY A 145 -11.17 0.49 15.94
C GLY A 145 -11.30 -1.02 16.15
N VAL A 146 -12.37 -1.47 16.79
CA VAL A 146 -12.66 -2.91 16.99
C VAL A 146 -13.01 -3.58 15.68
N VAL A 147 -13.87 -2.96 14.86
CA VAL A 147 -14.23 -3.46 13.54
C VAL A 147 -12.98 -3.60 12.66
N TYR A 148 -12.13 -2.55 12.65
CA TYR A 148 -10.87 -2.58 11.90
C TYR A 148 -9.91 -3.66 12.41
N ALA A 149 -9.67 -3.70 13.72
CA ALA A 149 -8.74 -4.65 14.31
C ALA A 149 -9.17 -6.09 14.05
N TYR A 150 -10.46 -6.37 14.16
CA TYR A 150 -10.99 -7.70 13.87
C TYR A 150 -10.82 -8.06 12.38
N LEU A 151 -11.26 -7.21 11.46
CA LEU A 151 -11.16 -7.46 10.02
C LEU A 151 -9.72 -7.62 9.55
N SER A 152 -8.77 -6.86 10.12
CA SER A 152 -7.34 -6.94 9.81
C SER A 152 -6.62 -8.10 10.50
N SER A 153 -7.23 -8.72 11.50
CA SER A 153 -6.69 -9.88 12.19
C SER A 153 -6.73 -11.14 11.33
N LYS A 154 -5.99 -12.18 11.74
CA LYS A 154 -6.03 -13.50 11.11
C LYS A 154 -7.45 -14.09 11.08
N TYR A 155 -8.24 -13.83 12.10
CA TYR A 155 -9.64 -14.29 12.19
C TYR A 155 -10.53 -13.64 11.13
N GLY A 156 -10.47 -12.30 11.02
CA GLY A 156 -11.21 -11.55 10.00
C GLY A 156 -10.71 -11.87 8.58
N TYR A 157 -9.40 -11.90 8.38
CA TYR A 157 -8.80 -12.24 7.08
C TYR A 157 -9.25 -13.61 6.56
N CYS A 158 -9.28 -14.64 7.41
CA CYS A 158 -9.74 -15.96 7.00
C CYS A 158 -11.21 -15.96 6.58
N GLN A 159 -12.07 -15.21 7.29
CA GLN A 159 -13.48 -15.08 6.92
C GLN A 159 -13.64 -14.27 5.62
N LEU A 160 -12.92 -13.15 5.47
CA LEU A 160 -12.90 -12.35 4.24
C LEU A 160 -12.54 -13.18 3.00
N THR A 161 -11.53 -14.02 3.12
CA THR A 161 -10.98 -14.77 1.99
C THR A 161 -11.65 -16.14 1.77
N GLN A 162 -12.50 -16.59 2.68
CA GLN A 162 -13.21 -17.86 2.56
C GLN A 162 -14.12 -17.90 1.34
N SER A 163 -14.91 -16.85 1.15
CA SER A 163 -15.93 -16.75 0.10
C SER A 163 -15.40 -16.23 -1.23
N LYS A 164 -14.07 -16.15 -1.38
CA LYS A 164 -13.44 -15.70 -2.65
C LYS A 164 -13.93 -16.53 -3.84
N PHE A 165 -14.16 -15.84 -4.95
CA PHE A 165 -14.60 -16.41 -6.23
C PHE A 165 -13.70 -15.91 -7.37
N GLY A 166 -13.93 -16.43 -8.58
CA GLY A 166 -13.13 -16.11 -9.76
C GLY A 166 -12.06 -17.16 -10.06
N GLY A 167 -11.65 -17.21 -11.30
CA GLY A 167 -10.65 -18.15 -11.83
C GLY A 167 -9.21 -17.70 -11.50
N VAL A 168 -8.57 -17.03 -12.43
CA VAL A 168 -7.19 -16.54 -12.30
C VAL A 168 -7.12 -15.38 -11.30
N VAL A 169 -8.01 -14.40 -11.43
CA VAL A 169 -8.11 -13.28 -10.48
C VAL A 169 -9.22 -13.58 -9.48
N LYS A 170 -8.88 -13.60 -8.20
CA LYS A 170 -9.81 -13.81 -7.11
C LYS A 170 -10.49 -12.52 -6.72
N HIS A 171 -11.79 -12.62 -6.35
CA HIS A 171 -12.60 -11.48 -5.94
C HIS A 171 -13.38 -11.79 -4.67
N ILE A 172 -13.71 -10.75 -3.93
CA ILE A 172 -14.72 -10.72 -2.87
C ILE A 172 -15.65 -9.53 -3.11
N ASN A 173 -16.83 -9.53 -2.55
CA ASN A 173 -17.82 -8.45 -2.66
C ASN A 173 -18.28 -7.92 -1.29
N ALA A 174 -19.14 -6.92 -1.29
CA ALA A 174 -19.66 -6.31 -0.08
C ALA A 174 -20.47 -7.28 0.79
N ASP A 175 -21.23 -8.19 0.15
CA ASP A 175 -22.07 -9.17 0.87
C ASP A 175 -21.21 -10.13 1.70
N HIS A 176 -20.05 -10.53 1.18
CA HIS A 176 -19.10 -11.36 1.93
C HIS A 176 -18.61 -10.67 3.20
N VAL A 177 -18.48 -9.33 3.19
CA VAL A 177 -18.10 -8.57 4.37
C VAL A 177 -19.27 -8.43 5.33
N TYR A 178 -20.49 -8.21 4.84
CA TYR A 178 -21.69 -8.16 5.66
C TYR A 178 -21.91 -9.42 6.50
N ASP A 179 -21.57 -10.59 5.95
CA ASP A 179 -21.79 -11.89 6.58
C ASP A 179 -20.68 -12.30 7.55
N ILE A 180 -19.60 -11.51 7.66
CA ILE A 180 -18.54 -11.79 8.65
C ILE A 180 -19.11 -11.66 10.05
N SER A 181 -18.82 -12.68 10.86
CA SER A 181 -19.18 -12.73 12.27
C SER A 181 -18.04 -12.17 13.14
N ILE A 182 -18.37 -11.23 14.00
CA ILE A 182 -17.45 -10.61 14.97
C ILE A 182 -17.95 -10.87 16.39
N PRO A 183 -17.06 -11.20 17.37
CA PRO A 183 -17.46 -11.36 18.75
C PRO A 183 -17.88 -10.02 19.39
N LEU A 184 -18.89 -10.08 20.26
CA LEU A 184 -19.29 -8.95 21.09
C LEU A 184 -18.37 -8.84 22.30
N PHE A 185 -17.18 -8.27 22.07
CA PHE A 185 -16.21 -8.06 23.14
C PHE A 185 -16.76 -7.16 24.26
N PRO A 186 -16.35 -7.36 25.53
CA PRO A 186 -16.70 -6.47 26.63
C PRO A 186 -16.29 -5.03 26.33
N THR A 187 -17.10 -4.06 26.79
CA THR A 187 -16.87 -2.62 26.53
C THR A 187 -15.45 -2.16 26.88
N PRO A 188 -14.84 -2.52 28.03
CA PRO A 188 -13.47 -2.10 28.33
C PRO A 188 -12.44 -2.58 27.28
N CYS A 189 -12.60 -3.80 26.77
CA CYS A 189 -11.76 -4.33 25.72
C CYS A 189 -11.96 -3.57 24.39
N GLN A 190 -13.21 -3.24 24.07
CA GLN A 190 -13.51 -2.46 22.86
C GLN A 190 -12.88 -1.06 22.93
N GLU A 191 -12.98 -0.39 24.07
CA GLU A 191 -12.38 0.94 24.31
C GLU A 191 -10.86 0.90 24.19
N GLU A 192 -10.21 -0.07 24.82
CA GLU A 192 -8.75 -0.23 24.77
C GLU A 192 -8.27 -0.45 23.32
N VAL A 193 -8.88 -1.38 22.59
CA VAL A 193 -8.55 -1.64 21.18
C VAL A 193 -8.78 -0.40 20.31
N ASN A 194 -9.92 0.27 20.50
CA ASN A 194 -10.25 1.47 19.73
C ASN A 194 -9.26 2.61 20.00
N ASN A 195 -8.85 2.81 21.25
CA ASN A 195 -7.85 3.83 21.59
C ASN A 195 -6.50 3.53 20.94
N LEU A 196 -6.02 2.28 20.99
CA LEU A 196 -4.79 1.87 20.34
C LEU A 196 -4.82 2.11 18.82
N ILE A 197 -5.94 1.82 18.15
CA ILE A 197 -6.09 2.06 16.71
C ILE A 197 -6.11 3.56 16.39
N ASN A 198 -6.82 4.36 17.17
CA ASN A 198 -6.86 5.81 16.99
C ASN A 198 -5.49 6.44 17.23
N ASP A 199 -4.76 6.03 18.25
CA ASP A 199 -3.40 6.51 18.53
C ASP A 199 -2.43 6.13 17.41
N ALA A 200 -2.47 4.90 16.93
CA ALA A 200 -1.67 4.46 15.79
C ALA A 200 -2.00 5.27 14.52
N SER A 201 -3.27 5.58 14.28
CA SER A 201 -3.71 6.40 13.17
C SER A 201 -3.16 7.83 13.28
N LYS A 202 -3.25 8.44 14.47
CA LYS A 202 -2.74 9.78 14.76
C LYS A 202 -1.21 9.85 14.58
N LEU A 203 -0.48 8.89 15.13
CA LEU A 203 0.98 8.83 14.96
C LEU A 203 1.42 8.73 13.50
N ARG A 204 0.64 8.04 12.66
CA ARG A 204 0.90 7.99 11.20
C ARG A 204 0.64 9.33 10.52
N GLU A 205 -0.42 10.05 10.90
CA GLU A 205 -0.67 11.40 10.41
C GLU A 205 0.50 12.34 10.76
N GLU A 206 0.95 12.30 12.02
CA GLU A 206 2.09 13.09 12.50
C GLU A 206 3.38 12.74 11.77
N ALA A 207 3.69 11.45 11.59
CA ALA A 207 4.87 11.00 10.86
C ALA A 207 4.87 11.49 9.41
N THR A 208 3.73 11.39 8.72
CA THR A 208 3.58 11.88 7.33
C THR A 208 3.79 13.39 7.24
N ALA A 209 3.24 14.15 8.20
CA ALA A 209 3.41 15.59 8.28
C ALA A 209 4.88 15.98 8.55
N MET A 210 5.56 15.28 9.47
CA MET A 210 6.98 15.50 9.76
C MET A 210 7.87 15.22 8.56
N LEU A 211 7.66 14.12 7.85
CA LEU A 211 8.42 13.80 6.63
C LEU A 211 8.21 14.84 5.53
N THR A 212 6.98 15.32 5.36
CA THR A 212 6.67 16.39 4.40
C THR A 212 7.39 17.68 4.79
N THR A 213 7.34 18.05 6.07
CA THR A 213 8.04 19.25 6.59
C THR A 213 9.55 19.13 6.41
N ALA A 214 10.13 17.96 6.68
CA ALA A 214 11.57 17.72 6.48
C ALA A 214 11.98 17.89 5.01
N ARG A 215 11.18 17.37 4.06
CA ARG A 215 11.44 17.55 2.62
C ARG A 215 11.36 19.02 2.20
N ILE A 216 10.34 19.75 2.66
CA ILE A 216 10.19 21.20 2.39
C ILE A 216 11.35 21.98 2.98
N TYR A 217 11.72 21.71 4.22
CA TYR A 217 12.83 22.35 4.90
C TYR A 217 14.15 22.13 4.15
N LEU A 218 14.46 20.88 3.78
CA LEU A 218 15.64 20.54 3.01
C LEU A 218 15.68 21.30 1.68
N LYS A 219 14.59 21.28 0.91
CA LYS A 219 14.49 22.00 -0.36
C LYS A 219 14.73 23.51 -0.18
N SER A 220 14.07 24.13 0.79
CA SER A 220 14.20 25.54 1.09
C SER A 220 15.64 25.90 1.48
N ARG A 221 16.29 25.11 2.33
CA ARG A 221 17.65 25.35 2.78
C ARG A 221 18.69 25.13 1.69
N ALA A 222 18.46 24.17 0.82
CA ALA A 222 19.32 23.89 -0.32
C ALA A 222 19.04 24.82 -1.53
N GLY A 223 18.06 25.72 -1.44
CA GLY A 223 17.67 26.59 -2.55
C GLY A 223 17.15 25.83 -3.77
N LEU A 224 16.62 24.61 -3.57
CA LEU A 224 16.10 23.78 -4.64
C LEU A 224 14.65 24.17 -4.98
N ARG A 225 14.38 24.40 -6.24
CA ARG A 225 13.02 24.64 -6.75
C ARG A 225 12.26 23.32 -6.94
N ASP A 226 10.97 23.40 -7.11
CA ASP A 226 10.16 22.27 -7.60
C ASP A 226 10.46 21.99 -9.07
N LEU A 227 10.39 20.72 -9.45
CA LEU A 227 10.47 20.32 -10.84
C LEU A 227 9.22 20.78 -11.59
N THR A 228 9.42 21.38 -12.76
CA THR A 228 8.36 21.85 -13.65
C THR A 228 8.02 20.78 -14.69
N THR A 229 6.92 20.99 -15.42
CA THR A 229 6.53 20.12 -16.54
C THR A 229 7.64 20.01 -17.58
N ASP A 230 8.34 21.11 -17.87
CA ASP A 230 9.48 21.15 -18.80
C ASP A 230 10.66 20.28 -18.34
N ASP A 231 10.79 20.10 -17.03
CA ASP A 231 11.80 19.19 -16.49
C ASP A 231 11.46 17.74 -16.76
N TYR A 232 10.20 17.40 -16.84
CA TYR A 232 9.75 16.05 -17.15
C TYR A 232 9.64 15.76 -18.65
N ASP A 233 9.42 16.78 -19.48
CA ASP A 233 9.33 16.60 -20.93
C ASP A 233 10.61 16.01 -21.53
N TYR A 234 11.73 16.23 -20.92
CA TYR A 234 12.99 15.64 -21.32
C TYR A 234 13.08 14.13 -21.07
N PHE A 235 12.50 13.68 -19.98
CA PHE A 235 12.34 12.25 -19.68
C PHE A 235 11.07 11.70 -20.29
N GLY A 236 10.20 12.58 -20.75
CA GLY A 236 8.87 12.41 -21.25
C GLY A 236 8.53 11.02 -21.77
N GLN A 237 7.92 10.18 -20.97
CA GLN A 237 7.48 8.84 -21.38
C GLN A 237 6.11 8.84 -22.07
N HIS A 238 5.36 9.92 -21.98
CA HIS A 238 3.93 9.90 -22.27
C HIS A 238 3.46 10.86 -23.37
N SER A 239 4.36 11.47 -24.12
CA SER A 239 3.98 12.29 -25.27
C SER A 239 3.97 11.47 -26.54
N ASN A 240 2.81 11.39 -27.22
CA ASN A 240 2.71 10.78 -28.55
C ASN A 240 3.41 11.61 -29.65
N ASN A 241 3.85 12.84 -29.33
CA ASN A 241 4.49 13.77 -30.24
C ASN A 241 5.96 14.00 -29.90
N ARG A 242 6.70 12.94 -29.51
CA ARG A 242 8.12 13.07 -29.22
C ARG A 242 8.92 13.29 -30.48
N GLU A 243 9.62 14.43 -30.52
CA GLU A 243 10.83 14.52 -31.30
C GLU A 243 11.92 13.64 -30.65
N ILE A 244 12.68 12.95 -31.48
CA ILE A 244 13.84 12.17 -31.01
C ILE A 244 14.86 13.16 -30.47
N SER A 245 15.10 13.16 -29.18
CA SER A 245 16.17 13.95 -28.57
C SER A 245 17.52 13.33 -28.91
N CYS A 246 18.33 14.07 -29.64
CA CYS A 246 19.72 13.71 -29.93
C CYS A 246 20.68 14.71 -29.28
N PHE A 247 21.77 14.25 -28.73
CA PHE A 247 22.83 15.08 -28.22
C PHE A 247 24.20 14.42 -28.43
N ILE A 248 25.24 15.22 -28.49
CA ILE A 248 26.62 14.76 -28.65
C ILE A 248 27.33 14.83 -27.31
N ARG A 249 28.08 13.80 -26.97
CA ARG A 249 28.95 13.75 -25.80
C ARG A 249 30.37 13.43 -26.18
N SER A 250 31.30 14.15 -25.56
CA SER A 250 32.70 13.74 -25.59
C SER A 250 32.88 12.42 -24.86
N ILE A 251 33.70 11.54 -25.36
CA ILE A 251 34.03 10.27 -24.70
C ILE A 251 34.63 10.50 -23.29
N LYS A 252 35.24 11.65 -23.07
CA LYS A 252 35.81 12.05 -21.78
C LYS A 252 34.74 12.34 -20.72
N ASP A 253 33.52 12.69 -21.17
CA ASP A 253 32.36 13.00 -20.31
C ASP A 253 31.49 11.77 -20.07
N ILE A 254 31.77 10.65 -20.72
CA ILE A 254 31.01 9.42 -20.56
C ILE A 254 31.53 8.69 -19.34
N ASN A 255 30.61 8.43 -18.41
CA ASN A 255 30.91 7.62 -17.24
C ASN A 255 31.14 6.16 -17.64
N THR A 256 32.22 5.55 -17.14
CA THR A 256 32.56 4.15 -17.42
C THR A 256 31.57 3.14 -16.87
N THR A 257 30.68 3.54 -15.96
CA THR A 257 29.69 2.66 -15.35
C THR A 257 28.43 2.49 -16.18
N THR A 258 28.13 3.39 -17.11
CA THR A 258 26.92 3.33 -17.93
C THR A 258 27.07 4.04 -19.26
N PHE A 259 26.53 3.44 -20.33
CA PHE A 259 26.34 4.07 -21.65
C PHE A 259 24.89 4.51 -21.88
N ASN A 260 24.05 4.47 -20.86
CA ASN A 260 22.67 4.90 -21.00
C ASN A 260 22.59 6.40 -21.32
N ALA A 261 22.02 6.75 -22.47
CA ALA A 261 21.87 8.12 -22.95
C ALA A 261 21.16 9.02 -21.92
N PHE A 262 20.23 8.50 -21.16
CA PHE A 262 19.53 9.21 -20.11
C PHE A 262 20.49 9.79 -19.06
N ASN A 263 21.47 9.03 -18.60
CA ASN A 263 22.43 9.46 -17.57
C ASN A 263 23.40 10.53 -18.09
N HIS A 264 23.50 10.69 -19.39
CA HIS A 264 24.35 11.68 -20.05
C HIS A 264 23.56 12.81 -20.71
N SER A 265 22.28 12.94 -20.39
CA SER A 265 21.40 13.92 -20.99
C SER A 265 21.81 15.36 -20.67
N GLU A 266 21.56 16.28 -21.60
CA GLU A 266 21.81 17.71 -21.42
C GLU A 266 21.06 18.27 -20.23
N ARG A 267 19.85 17.82 -20.01
CA ARG A 267 19.02 18.27 -18.91
C ARG A 267 19.70 18.09 -17.54
N ILE A 268 20.22 16.90 -17.24
CA ILE A 268 20.90 16.64 -15.98
C ILE A 268 22.06 17.61 -15.83
N ARG A 269 22.87 17.79 -16.89
CA ARG A 269 24.06 18.61 -16.86
C ARG A 269 23.75 20.11 -16.83
N THR A 270 22.78 20.59 -17.59
CA THR A 270 22.53 22.01 -17.80
C THR A 270 21.46 22.59 -16.90
N LYS A 271 20.50 21.77 -16.44
CA LYS A 271 19.37 22.23 -15.63
C LYS A 271 19.45 21.77 -14.17
N ILE A 272 19.77 20.51 -13.91
CA ILE A 272 19.73 19.92 -12.55
C ILE A 272 21.04 20.15 -11.80
N LEU A 273 22.17 19.74 -12.36
CA LEU A 273 23.47 19.87 -11.68
C LEU A 273 23.89 21.35 -11.38
N PRO A 274 23.60 22.33 -12.24
CA PRO A 274 23.91 23.73 -11.92
C PRO A 274 23.18 24.27 -10.69
N GLU A 275 21.98 23.79 -10.41
CA GLU A 275 21.21 24.17 -9.20
C GLU A 275 21.93 23.73 -7.91
N LEU A 276 22.58 22.56 -7.94
CA LEU A 276 23.34 22.03 -6.82
C LEU A 276 24.67 22.77 -6.57
N LYS A 277 25.21 23.51 -7.56
CA LYS A 277 26.47 24.26 -7.42
C LYS A 277 26.40 25.38 -6.40
N ASN A 278 25.22 25.85 -6.05
CA ASN A 278 25.01 26.87 -5.03
C ASN A 278 25.03 26.31 -3.61
N CYS A 279 25.17 24.99 -3.46
CA CYS A 279 25.23 24.30 -2.19
C CYS A 279 26.60 23.66 -1.99
N ASN A 280 27.07 23.61 -0.75
CA ASN A 280 28.18 22.73 -0.40
C ASN A 280 27.70 21.28 -0.53
N THR A 281 28.26 20.57 -1.47
CA THR A 281 27.87 19.16 -1.74
C THR A 281 29.01 18.21 -1.40
N ILE A 282 28.69 17.07 -0.88
CA ILE A 282 29.59 15.92 -0.74
C ILE A 282 29.04 14.77 -1.56
N SER A 283 29.88 13.86 -1.97
CA SER A 283 29.40 12.65 -2.65
C SER A 283 28.67 11.73 -1.67
N LEU A 284 27.70 10.97 -2.18
CA LEU A 284 27.04 9.96 -1.35
C LEU A 284 28.05 8.96 -0.76
N TYR A 285 29.11 8.65 -1.51
CA TYR A 285 30.19 7.77 -1.07
C TYR A 285 30.90 8.32 0.19
N GLU A 286 31.17 9.63 0.23
CA GLU A 286 31.78 10.28 1.41
C GLU A 286 30.81 10.40 2.59
N ALA A 287 29.50 10.46 2.32
CA ALA A 287 28.47 10.52 3.34
C ALA A 287 28.17 9.18 3.99
N LEU A 288 28.62 8.06 3.40
CA LEU A 288 28.37 6.73 3.91
C LEU A 288 29.41 6.30 4.95
N ASP A 289 28.93 5.79 6.08
CA ASP A 289 29.75 5.29 7.20
C ASP A 289 30.78 4.25 6.78
N THR A 290 30.37 3.36 5.86
CA THR A 290 31.20 2.25 5.35
C THR A 290 31.79 2.51 3.98
N ASN A 291 31.52 3.67 3.39
CA ASN A 291 31.84 4.02 2.00
C ASN A 291 31.36 2.96 0.98
N LYS A 292 30.29 2.23 1.28
CA LYS A 292 29.80 1.14 0.42
C LYS A 292 28.27 1.11 0.35
N LEU A 293 27.77 1.05 -0.88
CA LEU A 293 26.41 0.65 -1.15
C LEU A 293 26.34 -0.89 -1.18
N GLN A 294 25.48 -1.46 -0.37
CA GLN A 294 25.26 -2.91 -0.37
C GLN A 294 24.13 -3.25 -1.34
N SER A 295 24.36 -4.22 -2.21
CA SER A 295 23.33 -4.80 -3.06
C SER A 295 23.18 -6.27 -2.71
N PRO A 296 22.02 -6.71 -2.23
CA PRO A 296 21.80 -8.12 -1.94
C PRO A 296 21.84 -8.92 -3.25
N ILE A 297 22.40 -10.13 -3.14
CA ILE A 297 22.41 -11.09 -4.25
C ILE A 297 21.07 -11.83 -4.22
N GLY A 298 20.54 -12.17 -5.40
CA GLY A 298 19.39 -13.06 -5.50
C GLY A 298 19.70 -14.39 -4.79
N VAL A 299 18.86 -14.74 -3.83
CA VAL A 299 19.04 -15.96 -3.02
C VAL A 299 17.81 -16.86 -3.19
N SER A 300 18.07 -18.17 -3.34
CA SER A 300 17.00 -19.15 -3.26
C SER A 300 16.53 -19.23 -1.81
N VAL A 301 15.27 -18.89 -1.57
CA VAL A 301 14.67 -18.88 -0.25
C VAL A 301 13.73 -20.07 -0.05
N LYS A 302 13.72 -20.62 1.18
CA LYS A 302 12.72 -21.59 1.62
C LYS A 302 11.79 -20.87 2.59
N GLU A 303 10.52 -20.75 2.20
CA GLU A 303 9.51 -20.10 3.03
C GLU A 303 9.17 -20.97 4.26
N LEU A 304 8.87 -20.31 5.36
CA LEU A 304 8.46 -20.88 6.63
C LEU A 304 7.11 -20.28 7.05
N GLU A 305 6.52 -20.88 8.07
CA GLU A 305 5.34 -20.30 8.74
C GLU A 305 5.71 -19.02 9.48
N GLU A 306 4.71 -18.17 9.67
CA GLU A 306 4.85 -16.88 10.35
C GLU A 306 5.48 -17.04 11.74
N GLY A 307 6.45 -16.16 12.04
CA GLY A 307 7.18 -16.18 13.30
C GLY A 307 8.39 -17.12 13.36
N HIS A 308 8.66 -17.89 12.29
CA HIS A 308 9.79 -18.79 12.23
C HIS A 308 10.88 -18.29 11.28
N GLY A 309 12.12 -18.29 11.74
CA GLY A 309 13.26 -17.87 10.92
C GLY A 309 13.50 -16.36 10.91
N ILE A 310 13.72 -15.77 9.72
CA ILE A 310 13.92 -14.34 9.52
C ILE A 310 12.91 -13.81 8.51
N MET A 311 12.55 -12.52 8.64
CA MET A 311 11.63 -11.88 7.68
C MET A 311 12.42 -11.38 6.48
N LEU A 312 12.07 -11.84 5.28
CA LEU A 312 12.55 -11.33 4.01
C LEU A 312 11.61 -10.23 3.54
N ILE A 313 12.14 -9.03 3.37
CA ILE A 313 11.42 -7.86 2.87
C ILE A 313 11.76 -7.68 1.39
N ASN A 314 10.77 -7.60 0.53
CA ASN A 314 10.96 -7.28 -0.88
C ASN A 314 10.99 -5.78 -1.10
N GLN A 315 11.47 -5.35 -2.27
CA GLN A 315 11.54 -3.94 -2.62
C GLN A 315 10.20 -3.21 -2.52
N SER A 316 9.11 -3.85 -2.94
CA SER A 316 7.75 -3.27 -2.85
C SER A 316 7.26 -3.09 -1.42
N ASP A 317 7.76 -3.92 -0.49
CA ASP A 317 7.26 -3.93 0.88
C ASP A 317 7.77 -2.74 1.70
N ILE A 318 8.95 -2.19 1.33
CA ILE A 318 9.56 -1.06 2.07
C ILE A 318 8.73 0.23 2.00
N PHE A 319 7.85 0.38 1.01
CA PHE A 319 7.01 1.57 0.83
C PHE A 319 5.66 1.48 1.53
N ASN A 320 5.32 0.32 2.09
CA ASN A 320 4.04 0.10 2.74
C ASN A 320 4.00 0.69 4.16
N GLN A 321 2.82 1.13 4.59
CA GLN A 321 2.58 1.55 5.97
C GLN A 321 2.91 0.44 6.99
N HIS A 322 2.62 -0.80 6.61
CA HIS A 322 2.98 -2.00 7.35
C HIS A 322 3.96 -2.80 6.53
N ILE A 323 5.18 -2.90 7.02
CA ILE A 323 6.17 -3.76 6.39
C ILE A 323 5.79 -5.21 6.67
N LYS A 324 5.35 -5.89 5.62
CA LYS A 324 5.06 -7.32 5.62
C LYS A 324 6.08 -8.01 4.73
N GLY A 325 6.76 -9.00 5.25
CA GLY A 325 7.70 -9.82 4.49
C GLY A 325 7.30 -11.28 4.53
N LYS A 326 8.12 -12.11 3.90
CA LYS A 326 7.99 -13.56 3.95
C LYS A 326 8.93 -14.10 5.01
N TRP A 327 8.44 -15.03 5.83
CA TRP A 327 9.30 -15.75 6.77
C TRP A 327 10.11 -16.82 6.03
N VAL A 328 11.43 -16.79 6.22
CA VAL A 328 12.36 -17.69 5.50
C VAL A 328 13.39 -18.28 6.43
N VAL A 329 13.92 -19.44 6.03
CA VAL A 329 14.97 -20.14 6.80
C VAL A 329 16.15 -19.20 7.01
N ASN A 330 16.57 -19.04 8.27
CA ASN A 330 17.77 -18.28 8.60
C ASN A 330 19.02 -19.07 8.19
N ARG A 331 19.79 -18.54 7.27
CA ARG A 331 21.06 -19.13 6.79
C ARG A 331 22.23 -18.21 7.13
N PRO A 332 23.41 -18.74 7.47
CA PRO A 332 24.58 -17.93 7.83
C PRO A 332 24.94 -16.86 6.81
N GLN A 333 24.74 -17.16 5.52
CA GLN A 333 25.00 -16.22 4.41
C GLN A 333 24.12 -14.98 4.40
N TYR A 334 22.96 -15.00 5.10
CA TYR A 334 22.05 -13.87 5.17
C TYR A 334 22.43 -12.86 6.26
N LYS A 335 23.31 -13.26 7.19
CA LYS A 335 23.72 -12.41 8.32
C LYS A 335 24.20 -11.01 7.91
N LYS A 336 24.91 -10.92 6.79
CA LYS A 336 25.43 -9.65 6.26
C LYS A 336 24.35 -8.73 5.62
N TYR A 337 23.15 -9.27 5.37
CA TYR A 337 22.01 -8.54 4.77
C TYR A 337 20.92 -8.23 5.79
N LEU A 338 21.12 -8.56 7.06
CA LEU A 338 20.19 -8.18 8.12
C LEU A 338 20.20 -6.67 8.27
N LEU A 339 19.03 -6.07 8.15
CA LEU A 339 18.86 -4.61 8.26
C LEU A 339 19.08 -4.13 9.68
N ARG A 340 19.67 -2.96 9.81
CA ARG A 340 19.94 -2.30 11.09
C ARG A 340 19.22 -0.96 11.16
N LYS A 341 18.96 -0.51 12.36
CA LYS A 341 18.41 0.84 12.59
C LYS A 341 19.35 1.90 12.02
N GLY A 342 18.82 2.85 11.26
CA GLY A 342 19.57 3.93 10.63
C GLY A 342 20.06 3.63 9.21
N GLU A 343 19.85 2.42 8.69
CA GLU A 343 20.13 2.12 7.28
C GLU A 343 19.05 2.71 6.37
N ILE A 344 19.47 3.21 5.21
CA ILE A 344 18.58 3.73 4.17
C ILE A 344 18.46 2.70 3.06
N LEU A 345 17.23 2.33 2.73
CA LEU A 345 16.92 1.39 1.66
C LEU A 345 16.54 2.14 0.41
N ILE A 346 17.18 1.83 -0.71
CA ILE A 346 16.89 2.44 -2.01
C ILE A 346 16.40 1.36 -2.96
N ALA A 347 15.27 1.61 -3.60
CA ALA A 347 14.75 0.74 -4.64
C ALA A 347 15.72 0.69 -5.83
N LYS A 348 16.11 -0.51 -6.25
CA LYS A 348 17.12 -0.71 -7.30
C LYS A 348 16.52 -1.02 -8.66
N ILE A 349 15.37 -1.68 -8.67
CA ILE A 349 14.73 -2.22 -9.88
C ILE A 349 13.29 -1.69 -9.95
N GLY A 350 12.91 -1.15 -11.08
CA GLY A 350 11.56 -0.63 -11.32
C GLY A 350 11.51 0.23 -12.56
N THR A 351 10.32 0.64 -12.92
CA THR A 351 10.11 1.61 -13.98
C THR A 351 10.30 3.00 -13.38
N LEU A 352 11.28 3.73 -13.87
CA LEU A 352 11.48 5.14 -13.51
C LEU A 352 10.35 5.95 -14.14
N GLY A 353 9.36 6.30 -13.35
CA GLY A 353 8.27 7.18 -13.72
C GLY A 353 8.30 8.47 -12.91
N ASP A 354 7.48 9.45 -13.32
CA ASP A 354 7.39 10.76 -12.67
C ASP A 354 6.91 10.69 -11.21
N ASN A 355 6.38 9.54 -10.81
CA ASN A 355 5.73 9.31 -9.52
C ASN A 355 6.44 8.27 -8.65
N GLU A 356 7.63 7.82 -9.04
CA GLU A 356 8.30 6.77 -8.28
C GLU A 356 9.15 7.33 -7.15
N THR A 357 8.95 6.75 -6.00
CA THR A 357 9.74 7.02 -4.80
C THR A 357 10.88 5.99 -4.74
N PHE A 358 12.10 6.47 -4.52
CA PHE A 358 13.30 5.60 -4.51
C PHE A 358 13.74 5.20 -3.10
N CYS A 359 13.24 5.87 -2.07
CA CYS A 359 13.68 5.66 -0.68
C CYS A 359 12.49 5.55 0.26
#